data_8c0820914e323af711ae4161015b3501
#
_entry.id   8c0820914e323af711ae4161015b3501
#
_cell.length_a   1.000
_cell.length_b   1.000
_cell.length_c   1.000
_cell.angle_alpha   90.00
_cell.angle_beta   90.00
_cell.angle_gamma   90.00
#
_symmetry.space_group_name_H-M   'P 1'
#
loop_
_entity.id
_entity.type
_entity.pdbx_description
1 polymer ?
#
loop_
_entity_poly.entity_id
_entity_poly.type
_entity_poly.pdbx_seq_one_letter_code
_entity_poly.pdbx_strand_id
1 'polypeptide(L)'
;MNFEYYYGTQADQFSFIRIPRILLLDEAFSALSLSAKVLYSVLLDRMGLSMKNKWLDEENKVYIIYQITEIQSDLGFSKKKAMDYLTELEKIGLIEKKKRGFGLPNIIYVKSFMAHQRSNEMRTSQEKDLVHRSIEIGTSEVMNKHLRGAETDTSEVPNSGLQEVPKTVPLYLSLIHI
;
A
#
# COMPACT_ATOMS: atom_id res chain seq x y z
N MET A 1 -22.58 12.63 25.11
CA MET A 1 -22.79 11.26 24.59
C MET A 1 -21.91 10.34 25.40
N ASN A 2 -22.45 9.21 25.84
CA ASN A 2 -21.68 8.18 26.53
C ASN A 2 -21.62 6.95 25.61
N PHE A 3 -20.40 6.44 25.36
CA PHE A 3 -20.19 5.26 24.51
C PHE A 3 -19.80 4.09 25.39
N GLU A 4 -20.32 2.91 25.06
CA GLU A 4 -20.01 1.66 25.77
C GLU A 4 -18.83 0.96 25.13
N TYR A 5 -18.17 0.08 25.89
CA TYR A 5 -17.09 -0.77 25.37
C TYR A 5 -17.67 -1.91 24.52
N TYR A 6 -16.90 -2.35 23.52
CA TYR A 6 -17.23 -3.57 22.78
C TYR A 6 -16.82 -4.81 23.57
N TYR A 7 -17.68 -5.82 23.57
CA TYR A 7 -17.43 -7.10 24.22
C TYR A 7 -17.49 -8.24 23.18
N GLY A 8 -16.46 -9.11 23.19
CA GLY A 8 -16.42 -10.30 22.31
C GLY A 8 -16.46 -9.95 20.82
N THR A 9 -17.40 -10.56 20.09
CA THR A 9 -17.57 -10.42 18.63
C THR A 9 -18.46 -9.26 18.20
N GLN A 10 -18.80 -8.35 19.09
CA GLN A 10 -19.69 -7.22 18.74
C GLN A 10 -19.16 -6.31 17.66
N ALA A 11 -17.83 -6.22 17.51
CA ALA A 11 -17.20 -5.44 16.45
C ALA A 11 -17.48 -5.98 15.03
N ASP A 12 -17.80 -7.28 14.89
CA ASP A 12 -18.07 -7.93 13.61
C ASP A 12 -19.45 -7.61 13.02
N GLN A 13 -20.29 -6.92 13.78
CA GLN A 13 -21.67 -6.57 13.36
C GLN A 13 -21.73 -5.39 12.40
N PHE A 14 -20.62 -4.69 12.19
CA PHE A 14 -20.59 -3.49 11.37
C PHE A 14 -20.20 -3.77 9.92
N SER A 15 -20.80 -3.01 9.03
CA SER A 15 -20.40 -2.90 7.65
C SER A 15 -19.22 -1.92 7.55
N PHE A 16 -18.15 -2.30 6.85
CA PHE A 16 -16.94 -1.51 6.73
C PHE A 16 -16.64 -1.12 5.28
N ILE A 17 -16.25 0.12 5.06
CA ILE A 17 -15.62 0.55 3.82
C ILE A 17 -14.11 0.27 3.95
N ARG A 18 -13.57 -0.54 3.05
CA ARG A 18 -12.15 -0.92 3.06
C ARG A 18 -11.32 0.09 2.30
N ILE A 19 -10.38 0.73 2.99
CA ILE A 19 -9.40 1.62 2.35
C ILE A 19 -8.17 0.81 1.96
N PRO A 20 -7.78 0.75 0.67
CA PRO A 20 -6.56 0.08 0.27
C PRO A 20 -5.33 0.70 0.94
N ARG A 21 -4.53 -0.11 1.62
CA ARG A 21 -3.36 0.37 2.37
C ARG A 21 -2.34 1.11 1.50
N ILE A 22 -2.20 0.70 0.24
CA ILE A 22 -1.30 1.34 -0.72
C ILE A 22 -1.60 2.84 -0.89
N LEU A 23 -2.87 3.25 -0.87
CA LEU A 23 -3.25 4.67 -0.96
C LEU A 23 -2.77 5.50 0.23
N LEU A 24 -2.53 4.85 1.38
CA LEU A 24 -2.09 5.52 2.60
C LEU A 24 -0.56 5.56 2.72
N LEU A 25 0.13 4.53 2.23
CA LEU A 25 1.53 4.28 2.51
C LEU A 25 2.46 4.56 1.32
N ASP A 26 1.97 4.46 0.07
CA ASP A 26 2.80 4.66 -1.11
C ASP A 26 2.91 6.16 -1.44
N GLU A 27 4.14 6.60 -1.70
CA GLU A 27 4.49 7.99 -2.01
C GLU A 27 3.79 8.49 -3.27
N ALA A 28 3.52 7.62 -4.25
CA ALA A 28 2.78 7.95 -5.46
C ALA A 28 1.39 8.54 -5.20
N PHE A 29 0.79 8.23 -4.05
CA PHE A 29 -0.51 8.73 -3.62
C PHE A 29 -0.43 9.80 -2.52
N SER A 30 0.76 10.32 -2.22
CA SER A 30 0.97 11.34 -1.20
C SER A 30 0.26 12.66 -1.52
N ALA A 31 0.13 13.00 -2.80
CA ALA A 31 -0.57 14.19 -3.27
C ALA A 31 -2.10 14.13 -3.10
N LEU A 32 -2.67 12.96 -2.84
CA LEU A 32 -4.09 12.82 -2.57
C LEU A 32 -4.43 13.21 -1.13
N SER A 33 -5.45 14.03 -0.97
CA SER A 33 -6.03 14.30 0.34
C SER A 33 -6.64 13.03 0.95
N LEU A 34 -6.67 12.93 2.28
CA LEU A 34 -7.30 11.79 2.97
C LEU A 34 -8.78 11.64 2.57
N SER A 35 -9.49 12.74 2.40
CA SER A 35 -10.89 12.72 1.95
C SER A 35 -11.05 12.15 0.54
N ALA A 36 -10.11 12.44 -0.38
CA ALA A 36 -10.10 11.85 -1.71
C ALA A 36 -9.84 10.32 -1.64
N LYS A 37 -8.94 9.86 -0.76
CA LYS A 37 -8.67 8.44 -0.51
C LYS A 37 -9.90 7.72 0.04
N VAL A 38 -10.63 8.34 0.96
CA VAL A 38 -11.92 7.82 1.47
C VAL A 38 -12.95 7.76 0.35
N LEU A 39 -13.10 8.83 -0.43
CA LEU A 39 -14.02 8.85 -1.56
C LEU A 39 -13.72 7.73 -2.57
N TYR A 40 -12.45 7.52 -2.92
CA TYR A 40 -12.07 6.43 -3.81
C TYR A 40 -12.46 5.05 -3.25
N SER A 41 -12.35 4.85 -1.94
CA SER A 41 -12.75 3.60 -1.29
C SER A 41 -14.26 3.36 -1.36
N VAL A 42 -15.06 4.42 -1.23
CA VAL A 42 -16.52 4.37 -1.45
C VAL A 42 -16.83 4.05 -2.92
N LEU A 43 -16.09 4.63 -3.87
CA LEU A 43 -16.25 4.32 -5.29
C LEU A 43 -15.93 2.85 -5.61
N LEU A 44 -14.91 2.28 -4.97
CA LEU A 44 -14.59 0.83 -5.10
C LEU A 44 -15.71 -0.05 -4.57
N ASP A 45 -16.29 0.30 -3.43
CA ASP A 45 -17.42 -0.45 -2.85
C ASP A 45 -18.63 -0.41 -3.79
N ARG A 46 -18.99 0.77 -4.30
CA ARG A 46 -20.07 0.93 -5.30
C ARG A 46 -19.77 0.21 -6.61
N MET A 47 -18.50 0.16 -7.06
CA MET A 47 -18.12 -0.61 -8.24
C MET A 47 -18.41 -2.11 -8.05
N GLY A 48 -18.16 -2.65 -6.85
CA GLY A 48 -18.50 -4.04 -6.52
C GLY A 48 -20.00 -4.33 -6.67
N LEU A 49 -20.86 -3.38 -6.28
CA LEU A 49 -22.32 -3.48 -6.48
C LEU A 49 -22.70 -3.35 -7.94
N SER A 50 -22.11 -2.43 -8.68
CA SER A 50 -22.36 -2.25 -10.12
C SER A 50 -22.01 -3.49 -10.93
N MET A 51 -20.91 -4.16 -10.56
CA MET A 51 -20.52 -5.43 -11.20
C MET A 51 -21.57 -6.53 -10.96
N LYS A 52 -22.13 -6.63 -9.77
CA LYS A 52 -23.24 -7.56 -9.46
C LYS A 52 -24.50 -7.24 -10.28
N ASN A 53 -24.78 -5.96 -10.52
CA ASN A 53 -25.90 -5.47 -11.31
C ASN A 53 -25.65 -5.46 -12.82
N LYS A 54 -24.46 -5.94 -13.27
CA LYS A 54 -24.05 -5.97 -14.68
C LYS A 54 -24.06 -4.59 -15.36
N TRP A 55 -23.67 -3.54 -14.65
CA TRP A 55 -23.49 -2.21 -15.21
C TRP A 55 -22.15 -2.14 -15.95
N LEU A 56 -22.18 -2.63 -17.19
CA LEU A 56 -21.04 -2.73 -18.10
C LEU A 56 -21.29 -1.86 -19.32
N ASP A 57 -20.22 -1.28 -19.85
CA ASP A 57 -20.28 -0.63 -21.16
C ASP A 57 -20.03 -1.64 -22.31
N GLU A 58 -19.98 -1.13 -23.55
CA GLU A 58 -19.77 -1.95 -24.77
C GLU A 58 -18.41 -2.68 -24.76
N GLU A 59 -17.43 -2.18 -23.99
CA GLU A 59 -16.10 -2.79 -23.82
C GLU A 59 -15.99 -3.66 -22.56
N ASN A 60 -17.12 -3.99 -21.91
CA ASN A 60 -17.20 -4.71 -20.63
C ASN A 60 -16.51 -4.01 -19.45
N LYS A 61 -16.34 -2.69 -19.49
CA LYS A 61 -15.84 -1.91 -18.36
C LYS A 61 -16.97 -1.63 -17.38
N VAL A 62 -16.73 -1.92 -16.10
CA VAL A 62 -17.68 -1.59 -15.03
C VAL A 62 -17.70 -0.07 -14.84
N TYR A 63 -18.88 0.52 -14.86
CA TYR A 63 -19.06 1.91 -14.50
C TYR A 63 -20.01 2.07 -13.31
N ILE A 64 -19.91 3.21 -12.66
CA ILE A 64 -20.82 3.62 -11.58
C ILE A 64 -21.49 4.94 -11.94
N ILE A 65 -22.71 5.10 -11.46
CA ILE A 65 -23.43 6.36 -11.44
C ILE A 65 -23.42 6.83 -9.99
N TYR A 66 -22.78 7.96 -9.74
CA TYR A 66 -22.71 8.54 -8.42
C TYR A 66 -22.74 10.05 -8.52
N GLN A 67 -23.89 10.63 -8.20
CA GLN A 67 -24.12 12.05 -8.34
C GLN A 67 -23.43 12.83 -7.22
N ILE A 68 -23.10 14.09 -7.47
CA ILE A 68 -22.49 14.96 -6.46
C ILE A 68 -23.39 15.08 -5.22
N THR A 69 -24.70 15.13 -5.42
CA THR A 69 -25.69 15.17 -4.32
C THR A 69 -25.66 13.94 -3.43
N GLU A 70 -25.44 12.77 -4.02
CA GLU A 70 -25.30 11.51 -3.28
C GLU A 70 -23.97 11.50 -2.49
N ILE A 71 -22.86 11.94 -3.11
CA ILE A 71 -21.56 12.10 -2.42
C ILE A 71 -21.66 13.04 -1.22
N GLN A 72 -22.42 14.14 -1.37
CA GLN A 72 -22.66 15.08 -0.28
C GLN A 72 -23.44 14.43 0.87
N SER A 73 -24.50 13.69 0.53
CA SER A 73 -25.34 13.01 1.52
C SER A 73 -24.57 11.91 2.26
N ASP A 74 -23.82 11.09 1.52
CA ASP A 74 -23.17 9.91 2.07
C ASP A 74 -21.90 10.24 2.90
N LEU A 75 -21.18 11.30 2.49
CA LEU A 75 -19.87 11.64 3.09
C LEU A 75 -19.85 12.99 3.82
N GLY A 76 -20.96 13.72 3.83
CA GLY A 76 -21.05 15.03 4.49
C GLY A 76 -20.19 16.12 3.84
N PHE A 77 -19.77 15.96 2.58
CA PHE A 77 -18.96 16.96 1.89
C PHE A 77 -19.82 18.10 1.35
N SER A 78 -19.24 19.30 1.29
CA SER A 78 -19.86 20.38 0.49
C SER A 78 -19.73 20.04 -1.00
N LYS A 79 -20.62 20.59 -1.84
CA LYS A 79 -20.60 20.42 -3.30
C LYS A 79 -19.22 20.70 -3.91
N LYS A 80 -18.60 21.81 -3.50
CA LYS A 80 -17.27 22.19 -3.99
C LYS A 80 -16.22 21.13 -3.62
N LYS A 81 -16.18 20.73 -2.36
CA LYS A 81 -15.22 19.71 -1.87
C LYS A 81 -15.41 18.36 -2.56
N ALA A 82 -16.65 17.91 -2.77
CA ALA A 82 -16.91 16.67 -3.52
C ALA A 82 -16.37 16.74 -4.96
N MET A 83 -16.53 17.90 -5.62
CA MET A 83 -15.98 18.12 -6.97
C MET A 83 -14.46 18.18 -6.96
N ASP A 84 -13.85 18.84 -5.97
CA ASP A 84 -12.40 18.95 -5.83
C ASP A 84 -11.77 17.56 -5.62
N TYR A 85 -12.30 16.72 -4.72
CA TYR A 85 -11.81 15.39 -4.47
C TYR A 85 -11.96 14.46 -5.69
N LEU A 86 -13.06 14.54 -6.43
CA LEU A 86 -13.18 13.81 -7.70
C LEU A 86 -12.15 14.29 -8.72
N THR A 87 -11.79 15.56 -8.71
CA THR A 87 -10.77 16.11 -9.60
C THR A 87 -9.36 15.67 -9.18
N GLU A 88 -9.07 15.57 -7.87
CA GLU A 88 -7.83 14.98 -7.38
C GLU A 88 -7.65 13.53 -7.87
N LEU A 89 -8.70 12.71 -7.73
CA LEU A 89 -8.68 11.31 -8.19
C LEU A 89 -8.52 11.17 -9.70
N GLU A 90 -9.15 12.05 -10.46
CA GLU A 90 -9.06 12.07 -11.92
C GLU A 90 -7.66 12.50 -12.39
N LYS A 91 -7.07 13.51 -11.77
CA LYS A 91 -5.71 13.98 -12.08
C LYS A 91 -4.64 12.91 -11.90
N ILE A 92 -4.74 12.09 -10.85
CA ILE A 92 -3.82 10.99 -10.61
C ILE A 92 -4.14 9.74 -11.45
N GLY A 93 -5.29 9.75 -12.13
CA GLY A 93 -5.70 8.67 -13.02
C GLY A 93 -6.42 7.49 -12.34
N LEU A 94 -6.84 7.62 -11.08
CA LEU A 94 -7.59 6.59 -10.36
C LEU A 94 -9.05 6.48 -10.79
N ILE A 95 -9.60 7.54 -11.35
CA ILE A 95 -10.94 7.52 -11.94
C ILE A 95 -10.93 8.21 -13.31
N GLU A 96 -11.98 7.94 -14.07
CA GLU A 96 -12.30 8.64 -15.31
C GLU A 96 -13.79 8.98 -15.33
N LYS A 97 -14.10 10.25 -15.60
CA LYS A 97 -15.48 10.73 -15.71
C LYS A 97 -15.88 10.83 -17.16
N LYS A 98 -17.01 10.23 -17.53
CA LYS A 98 -17.57 10.32 -18.88
C LYS A 98 -18.97 10.97 -18.83
N LYS A 99 -19.15 12.02 -19.61
CA LYS A 99 -20.46 12.66 -19.78
C LYS A 99 -21.35 11.81 -20.67
N ARG A 100 -22.63 11.65 -20.29
CA ARG A 100 -23.61 10.85 -21.03
C ARG A 100 -24.56 11.68 -21.91
N GLY A 101 -24.37 12.99 -21.94
CA GLY A 101 -25.24 13.90 -22.66
C GLY A 101 -26.08 14.80 -21.74
N PHE A 102 -26.94 15.63 -22.34
CA PHE A 102 -27.72 16.60 -21.60
C PHE A 102 -28.78 15.91 -20.73
N GLY A 103 -28.87 16.31 -19.47
CA GLY A 103 -29.90 15.80 -18.54
C GLY A 103 -29.56 14.41 -17.91
N LEU A 104 -28.48 13.72 -18.35
CA LEU A 104 -28.07 12.44 -17.78
C LEU A 104 -26.93 12.61 -16.79
N PRO A 105 -26.89 11.85 -15.69
CA PRO A 105 -25.78 11.87 -14.75
C PRO A 105 -24.51 11.33 -15.43
N ASN A 106 -23.36 11.91 -15.09
CA ASN A 106 -22.06 11.40 -15.53
C ASN A 106 -21.84 10.00 -14.97
N ILE A 107 -21.14 9.19 -15.75
CA ILE A 107 -20.63 7.91 -15.28
C ILE A 107 -19.18 8.06 -14.85
N ILE A 108 -18.79 7.25 -13.90
CA ILE A 108 -17.42 7.19 -13.35
C ILE A 108 -16.89 5.77 -13.55
N TYR A 109 -15.76 5.66 -14.21
CA TYR A 109 -14.97 4.43 -14.24
C TYR A 109 -13.92 4.49 -13.13
N VAL A 110 -13.89 3.47 -12.28
CA VAL A 110 -12.88 3.33 -11.25
C VAL A 110 -11.75 2.48 -11.82
N LYS A 111 -10.54 3.05 -11.86
CA LYS A 111 -9.35 2.39 -12.41
C LYS A 111 -8.58 1.66 -11.32
N SER A 112 -7.94 0.56 -11.68
CA SER A 112 -7.16 -0.26 -10.75
C SER A 112 -5.76 0.33 -10.53
N PHE A 113 -5.33 0.39 -9.29
CA PHE A 113 -3.95 0.72 -8.90
C PHE A 113 -3.01 -0.51 -8.91
N MET A 114 -3.52 -1.71 -9.22
CA MET A 114 -2.74 -2.96 -9.17
C MET A 114 -1.55 -2.98 -10.13
N ALA A 115 -1.64 -2.28 -11.26
CA ALA A 115 -0.52 -2.17 -12.20
C ALA A 115 0.66 -1.41 -11.57
N HIS A 116 0.38 -0.35 -10.82
CA HIS A 116 1.38 0.41 -10.08
C HIS A 116 2.02 -0.43 -8.97
N GLN A 117 1.22 -1.18 -8.22
CA GLN A 117 1.71 -2.08 -7.18
C GLN A 117 2.68 -3.13 -7.73
N ARG A 118 2.35 -3.79 -8.84
CA ARG A 118 3.23 -4.77 -9.51
C ARG A 118 4.56 -4.15 -9.93
N SER A 119 4.53 -2.93 -10.45
CA SER A 119 5.75 -2.22 -10.86
C SER A 119 6.65 -1.91 -9.66
N ASN A 120 6.09 -1.57 -8.52
CA ASN A 120 6.84 -1.28 -7.29
C ASN A 120 7.41 -2.56 -6.67
N GLU A 121 6.65 -3.64 -6.62
CA GLU A 121 7.13 -4.96 -6.16
C GLU A 121 8.31 -5.46 -7.00
N MET A 122 8.25 -5.28 -8.33
CA MET A 122 9.33 -5.66 -9.25
C MET A 122 10.59 -4.80 -9.04
N ARG A 123 10.44 -3.49 -8.79
CA ARG A 123 11.55 -2.58 -8.46
C ARG A 123 12.22 -2.96 -7.14
N THR A 124 11.42 -3.22 -6.10
CA THR A 124 11.92 -3.58 -4.77
C THR A 124 12.66 -4.92 -4.79
N SER A 125 12.24 -5.86 -5.63
CA SER A 125 12.93 -7.14 -5.80
C SER A 125 14.28 -6.95 -6.50
N GLN A 126 14.34 -6.15 -7.56
CA GLN A 126 15.59 -5.84 -8.28
C GLN A 126 16.60 -5.09 -7.39
N GLU A 127 16.13 -4.18 -6.55
CA GLU A 127 16.98 -3.41 -5.64
C GLU A 127 17.57 -4.29 -4.54
N LYS A 128 16.80 -5.25 -4.01
CA LYS A 128 17.29 -6.26 -3.08
C LYS A 128 18.34 -7.18 -3.71
N ASP A 129 18.15 -7.61 -4.95
CA ASP A 129 19.10 -8.45 -5.67
C ASP A 129 20.41 -7.71 -5.97
N LEU A 130 20.34 -6.41 -6.28
CA LEU A 130 21.53 -5.56 -6.49
C LEU A 130 22.31 -5.35 -5.18
N VAL A 131 21.62 -5.12 -4.07
CA VAL A 131 22.25 -4.99 -2.74
C VAL A 131 22.91 -6.29 -2.33
N HIS A 132 22.25 -7.44 -2.55
CA HIS A 132 22.82 -8.76 -2.23
C HIS A 132 24.08 -9.05 -3.05
N ARG A 133 24.05 -8.76 -4.35
CA ARG A 133 25.22 -8.87 -5.22
C ARG A 133 26.37 -7.95 -4.81
N SER A 134 26.09 -6.75 -4.37
CA SER A 134 27.12 -5.80 -3.90
C SER A 134 27.78 -6.27 -2.62
N ILE A 135 27.06 -6.92 -1.73
CA ILE A 135 27.59 -7.51 -0.49
C ILE A 135 28.48 -8.73 -0.81
N GLU A 136 28.08 -9.59 -1.75
CA GLU A 136 28.88 -10.75 -2.17
C GLU A 136 30.18 -10.35 -2.84
N ILE A 137 30.17 -9.30 -3.67
CA ILE A 137 31.40 -8.77 -4.30
C ILE A 137 32.32 -8.15 -3.25
N GLY A 138 31.78 -7.38 -2.30
CA GLY A 138 32.54 -6.75 -1.23
C GLY A 138 33.20 -7.77 -0.29
N THR A 139 32.54 -8.86 0.04
CA THR A 139 33.11 -9.95 0.85
C THR A 139 34.18 -10.75 0.13
N SER A 140 34.05 -10.95 -1.20
CA SER A 140 35.07 -11.64 -2.00
C SER A 140 36.36 -10.82 -2.15
N GLU A 141 36.27 -9.49 -2.27
CA GLU A 141 37.45 -8.62 -2.35
C GLU A 141 38.22 -8.53 -1.01
N VAL A 142 37.49 -8.45 0.10
CA VAL A 142 38.10 -8.45 1.45
C VAL A 142 38.78 -9.76 1.74
N MET A 143 38.20 -10.90 1.35
CA MET A 143 38.75 -12.22 1.57
C MET A 143 40.00 -12.46 0.70
N ASN A 144 40.04 -11.99 -0.55
CA ASN A 144 41.20 -12.09 -1.42
C ASN A 144 42.37 -11.18 -0.98
N LYS A 145 42.09 -10.06 -0.32
CA LYS A 145 43.12 -9.16 0.22
C LYS A 145 43.79 -9.76 1.49
N HIS A 146 43.06 -10.56 2.26
CA HIS A 146 43.58 -11.23 3.48
C HIS A 146 44.44 -12.45 3.15
N LEU A 147 44.21 -13.14 2.02
CA LEU A 147 44.97 -14.28 1.58
C LEU A 147 46.32 -13.97 0.93
N ARG A 148 46.57 -12.72 0.53
CA ARG A 148 47.86 -12.28 -0.06
C ARG A 148 48.87 -11.68 0.92
N GLY A 149 48.49 -11.58 2.23
CA GLY A 149 49.30 -10.98 3.27
C GLY A 149 49.90 -11.95 4.30
N ALA A 150 49.76 -13.25 4.11
CA ALA A 150 50.22 -14.27 5.10
C ALA A 150 51.34 -15.15 4.54
N GLU A 151 52.49 -14.55 4.30
CA GLU A 151 53.78 -15.27 4.31
C GLU A 151 54.76 -14.50 5.15
N THR A 152 55.40 -15.25 6.11
CA THR A 152 56.41 -14.90 7.09
C THR A 152 55.95 -14.15 8.36
N ASP A 153 55.83 -14.74 9.53
CA ASP A 153 56.94 -15.03 10.45
C ASP A 153 56.48 -15.84 11.67
N THR A 154 57.29 -16.80 12.06
CA THR A 154 57.16 -17.67 13.19
C THR A 154 57.70 -16.99 14.45
N SER A 155 56.91 -16.89 15.55
CA SER A 155 57.41 -17.12 16.91
C SER A 155 56.36 -16.81 17.99
N GLU A 156 56.16 -17.82 18.84
CA GLU A 156 55.88 -17.81 20.28
C GLU A 156 54.55 -17.30 20.83
N VAL A 157 53.85 -18.30 21.42
CA VAL A 157 52.72 -18.20 22.36
C VAL A 157 53.22 -17.69 23.73
N PRO A 158 52.42 -16.91 24.47
CA PRO A 158 51.86 -17.50 25.68
C PRO A 158 50.36 -17.26 25.91
N ASN A 159 49.77 -18.31 26.39
CA ASN A 159 48.49 -18.56 27.02
C ASN A 159 48.15 -17.56 28.13
N SER A 160 46.93 -16.97 28.13
CA SER A 160 46.14 -16.80 29.37
C SER A 160 44.78 -16.11 29.08
N GLY A 161 43.72 -16.66 29.65
CA GLY A 161 42.56 -15.89 30.10
C GLY A 161 41.26 -16.06 29.31
N LEU A 162 40.50 -17.05 29.70
CA LEU A 162 39.06 -17.17 29.49
C LEU A 162 38.33 -15.95 30.07
N GLN A 163 37.57 -15.25 29.26
CA GLN A 163 36.43 -14.46 29.74
C GLN A 163 35.21 -14.72 28.86
N GLU A 164 34.18 -15.23 29.52
CA GLU A 164 32.87 -15.50 29.00
C GLU A 164 32.17 -14.20 28.58
N VAL A 165 31.57 -14.19 27.41
CA VAL A 165 30.70 -13.13 26.94
C VAL A 165 29.24 -13.61 27.03
N PRO A 166 28.34 -12.88 27.69
CA PRO A 166 26.96 -13.33 27.83
C PRO A 166 26.19 -13.22 26.49
N LYS A 167 25.53 -14.31 26.15
CA LYS A 167 24.58 -14.41 25.04
C LYS A 167 23.33 -13.59 25.35
N THR A 168 23.16 -12.45 24.72
CA THR A 168 21.87 -11.76 24.63
C THR A 168 21.17 -12.22 23.36
N VAL A 169 20.12 -12.98 23.52
CA VAL A 169 19.20 -13.39 22.45
C VAL A 169 18.14 -12.29 22.30
N PRO A 170 17.88 -11.71 21.13
CA PRO A 170 16.72 -10.87 20.94
C PRO A 170 15.47 -11.74 20.77
N LEU A 171 14.54 -11.58 21.68
CA LEU A 171 13.17 -12.09 21.57
C LEU A 171 12.47 -11.41 20.40
N TYR A 172 12.36 -12.07 19.27
CA TYR A 172 11.36 -11.76 18.27
C TYR A 172 10.06 -12.47 18.65
N LEU A 173 9.13 -11.70 19.19
CA LEU A 173 7.75 -12.13 19.35
C LEU A 173 7.11 -12.29 17.96
N SER A 174 7.03 -13.55 17.54
CA SER A 174 6.10 -13.99 16.50
C SER A 174 4.70 -14.00 17.11
N LEU A 175 3.86 -13.09 16.71
CA LEU A 175 2.42 -13.14 17.00
C LEU A 175 1.66 -12.69 15.77
N ILE A 176 1.39 -13.64 14.86
CA ILE A 176 0.23 -13.55 13.96
C ILE A 176 -0.19 -14.98 13.62
N HIS A 177 -1.15 -15.48 14.36
CA HIS A 177 -2.12 -16.44 13.85
C HIS A 177 -3.44 -16.12 14.51
N ILE A 178 -4.30 -15.46 13.78
CA ILE A 178 -5.76 -15.74 13.67
C ILE A 178 -6.22 -15.05 12.40
#